data_4d50b8a54ee26cf36f2d9724496b44bd
#
_entry.id   4d50b8a54ee26cf36f2d9724496b44bd
#
_cell.length_a   1.000
_cell.length_b   1.000
_cell.length_c   1.000
_cell.angle_alpha   90.00
_cell.angle_beta   90.00
_cell.angle_gamma   90.00
#
_symmetry.space_group_name_H-M   'P 1'
#
loop_
_entity.id
_entity.type
_entity.pdbx_description
1 polymer ?
#
loop_
_entity_poly.entity_id
_entity_poly.type
_entity_poly.pdbx_seq_one_letter_code
_entity_poly.pdbx_strand_id
1 'polypeptide(L)'
;MMANQDDIWRDLFVTGLKNAHGVEQQALTLMDRQIDRADTFTEVADMLRMHRVETEEQIVRLETLLGGFDESPSGFKDAALKLSGNLAALGHAFAEDEVLKNAFANFAFENFEIASYRSLITLADLGSYSVALDPLKQSLQEEERMAATVEQSLPRLTEKFLALKQAGTPASR
;
A
#
# COMPACT_ATOMS: atom_id res chain seq x y z
N MET A 1 6.41 -30.67 21.53
CA MET A 1 5.01 -30.82 21.10
C MET A 1 4.93 -30.16 19.73
N MET A 2 4.56 -30.88 18.66
CA MET A 2 4.41 -30.25 17.35
C MET A 2 3.15 -29.38 17.39
N ALA A 3 3.25 -28.14 16.90
CA ALA A 3 2.06 -27.28 16.76
C ALA A 3 1.02 -27.99 15.88
N ASN A 4 -0.26 -27.88 16.25
CA ASN A 4 -1.33 -28.40 15.43
C ASN A 4 -1.38 -27.62 14.10
N GLN A 5 -1.78 -28.25 13.02
CA GLN A 5 -1.86 -27.60 11.70
C GLN A 5 -2.75 -26.35 11.74
N ASP A 6 -3.85 -26.38 12.47
CA ASP A 6 -4.77 -25.27 12.63
C ASP A 6 -4.11 -24.06 13.35
N ASP A 7 -3.24 -24.34 14.36
CA ASP A 7 -2.48 -23.29 15.04
C ASP A 7 -1.50 -22.59 14.10
N ILE A 8 -0.83 -23.37 13.22
CA ILE A 8 0.11 -22.84 12.23
C ILE A 8 -0.62 -21.90 11.22
N TRP A 9 -1.79 -22.34 10.75
CA TRP A 9 -2.59 -21.56 9.79
C TRP A 9 -3.05 -20.23 10.41
N ARG A 10 -3.58 -20.31 11.64
CA ARG A 10 -4.00 -19.14 12.40
C ARG A 10 -2.85 -18.16 12.60
N ASP A 11 -1.71 -18.63 13.06
CA ASP A 11 -0.54 -17.78 13.35
C ASP A 11 -0.01 -17.10 12.08
N LEU A 12 0.08 -17.82 10.96
CA LEU A 12 0.50 -17.26 9.69
C LEU A 12 -0.50 -16.23 9.15
N PHE A 13 -1.80 -16.52 9.23
CA PHE A 13 -2.84 -15.63 8.77
C PHE A 13 -2.89 -14.35 9.59
N VAL A 14 -2.91 -14.46 10.92
CA VAL A 14 -2.89 -13.30 11.83
C VAL A 14 -1.63 -12.46 11.65
N THR A 15 -0.46 -13.11 11.51
CA THR A 15 0.79 -12.39 11.21
C THR A 15 0.71 -11.65 9.89
N GLY A 16 0.15 -12.27 8.85
CA GLY A 16 -0.05 -11.66 7.55
C GLY A 16 -0.98 -10.46 7.61
N LEU A 17 -2.11 -10.55 8.34
CA LEU A 17 -3.04 -9.43 8.56
C LEU A 17 -2.35 -8.25 9.27
N LYS A 18 -1.56 -8.52 10.31
CA LYS A 18 -0.78 -7.49 11.02
C LYS A 18 0.24 -6.80 10.12
N ASN A 19 0.91 -7.57 9.27
CA ASN A 19 1.87 -7.03 8.30
C ASN A 19 1.16 -6.15 7.26
N ALA A 20 0.06 -6.62 6.68
CA ALA A 20 -0.72 -5.84 5.73
C ALA A 20 -1.22 -4.52 6.36
N HIS A 21 -1.79 -4.57 7.58
CA HIS A 21 -2.19 -3.37 8.32
C HIS A 21 -1.03 -2.37 8.48
N GLY A 22 0.17 -2.86 8.79
CA GLY A 22 1.37 -2.00 8.90
C GLY A 22 1.78 -1.37 7.57
N VAL A 23 1.62 -2.09 6.46
CA VAL A 23 1.89 -1.60 5.10
C VAL A 23 0.91 -0.49 4.73
N GLU A 24 -0.40 -0.69 4.95
CA GLU A 24 -1.43 0.32 4.69
C GLU A 24 -1.21 1.62 5.50
N GLN A 25 -0.84 1.52 6.78
CA GLN A 25 -0.51 2.68 7.59
C GLN A 25 0.70 3.46 7.04
N GLN A 26 1.64 2.74 6.46
CA GLN A 26 2.79 3.36 5.80
C GLN A 26 2.38 4.01 4.47
N ALA A 27 1.50 3.36 3.69
CA ALA A 27 0.95 3.90 2.45
C ALA A 27 0.29 5.26 2.70
N LEU A 28 -0.58 5.39 3.73
CA LEU A 28 -1.19 6.67 4.11
C LEU A 28 -0.14 7.74 4.37
N THR A 29 0.90 7.41 5.14
CA THR A 29 1.97 8.38 5.47
C THR A 29 2.75 8.84 4.24
N LEU A 30 2.98 7.93 3.29
CA LEU A 30 3.68 8.24 2.04
C LEU A 30 2.81 9.09 1.11
N MET A 31 1.54 8.72 0.96
CA MET A 31 0.58 9.47 0.14
C MET A 31 0.38 10.90 0.64
N ASP A 32 0.19 11.11 1.95
CA ASP A 32 0.05 12.45 2.54
C ASP A 32 1.23 13.35 2.15
N ARG A 33 2.47 12.85 2.26
CA ARG A 33 3.67 13.61 1.88
C ARG A 33 3.74 13.92 0.39
N GLN A 34 3.32 12.99 -0.46
CA GLN A 34 3.34 13.18 -1.91
C GLN A 34 2.24 14.14 -2.35
N ILE A 35 1.03 14.06 -1.76
CA ILE A 35 -0.08 14.98 -2.03
C ILE A 35 0.31 16.41 -1.69
N ASP A 36 0.95 16.65 -0.54
CA ASP A 36 1.40 17.95 -0.08
C ASP A 36 2.49 18.58 -0.98
N ARG A 37 3.12 17.75 -1.83
CA ARG A 37 4.24 18.17 -2.71
C ARG A 37 3.90 18.12 -4.20
N ALA A 38 2.69 17.74 -4.57
CA ALA A 38 2.29 17.56 -5.96
C ALA A 38 1.60 18.80 -6.57
N ASP A 39 2.08 20.02 -6.24
CA ASP A 39 1.48 21.30 -6.66
C ASP A 39 1.36 21.44 -8.19
N THR A 40 2.39 20.99 -8.92
CA THR A 40 2.45 21.06 -10.39
C THR A 40 1.78 19.87 -11.06
N PHE A 41 1.66 18.75 -10.35
CA PHE A 41 1.12 17.49 -10.84
C PHE A 41 -0.21 17.14 -10.15
N THR A 42 -1.18 18.05 -10.28
CA THR A 42 -2.48 17.97 -9.59
C THR A 42 -3.21 16.65 -9.89
N GLU A 43 -3.05 16.10 -11.09
CA GLU A 43 -3.59 14.79 -11.47
C GLU A 43 -3.01 13.64 -10.64
N VAL A 44 -1.74 13.74 -10.24
CA VAL A 44 -1.11 12.76 -9.32
C VAL A 44 -1.68 12.95 -7.92
N ALA A 45 -1.80 14.19 -7.45
CA ALA A 45 -2.40 14.48 -6.15
C ALA A 45 -3.85 13.96 -6.05
N ASP A 46 -4.65 14.12 -7.10
CA ASP A 46 -6.05 13.68 -7.13
C ASP A 46 -6.16 12.15 -7.14
N MET A 47 -5.31 11.46 -7.90
CA MET A 47 -5.20 10.01 -7.90
C MET A 47 -4.86 9.49 -6.48
N LEU A 48 -3.84 10.07 -5.85
CA LEU A 48 -3.43 9.68 -4.50
C LEU A 48 -4.50 9.98 -3.44
N ARG A 49 -5.25 11.08 -3.56
CA ARG A 49 -6.37 11.38 -2.64
C ARG A 49 -7.48 10.35 -2.73
N MET A 50 -7.80 9.89 -3.93
CA MET A 50 -8.82 8.83 -4.10
C MET A 50 -8.34 7.52 -3.49
N HIS A 51 -7.12 7.10 -3.80
CA HIS A 51 -6.55 5.86 -3.26
C HIS A 51 -6.37 5.93 -1.74
N ARG A 52 -6.03 7.08 -1.19
CA ARG A 52 -5.94 7.30 0.26
C ARG A 52 -7.23 6.95 0.99
N VAL A 53 -8.39 7.25 0.41
CA VAL A 53 -9.70 6.88 0.99
C VAL A 53 -9.89 5.36 0.93
N GLU A 54 -9.51 4.71 -0.17
CA GLU A 54 -9.54 3.24 -0.28
C GLU A 54 -8.64 2.58 0.78
N THR A 55 -7.42 3.10 0.99
CA THR A 55 -6.49 2.63 2.01
C THR A 55 -7.04 2.77 3.44
N GLU A 56 -7.74 3.88 3.76
CA GLU A 56 -8.42 4.02 5.05
C GLU A 56 -9.49 2.93 5.26
N GLU A 57 -10.24 2.59 4.22
CA GLU A 57 -11.22 1.51 4.26
C GLU A 57 -10.57 0.12 4.36
N GLN A 58 -9.42 -0.08 3.72
CA GLN A 58 -8.63 -1.32 3.82
C GLN A 58 -8.15 -1.56 5.24
N ILE A 59 -7.64 -0.51 5.90
CA ILE A 59 -7.24 -0.56 7.30
C ILE A 59 -8.42 -1.01 8.18
N VAL A 60 -9.60 -0.42 8.00
CA VAL A 60 -10.80 -0.81 8.75
C VAL A 60 -11.19 -2.27 8.52
N ARG A 61 -11.07 -2.76 7.27
CA ARG A 61 -11.31 -4.18 6.94
C ARG A 61 -10.31 -5.10 7.66
N LEU A 62 -9.03 -4.76 7.63
CA LEU A 62 -7.99 -5.52 8.32
C LEU A 62 -8.16 -5.52 9.84
N GLU A 63 -8.51 -4.39 10.45
CA GLU A 63 -8.80 -4.28 11.87
C GLU A 63 -10.03 -5.12 12.28
N THR A 64 -11.06 -5.11 11.44
CA THR A 64 -12.27 -5.94 11.66
C THR A 64 -11.90 -7.43 11.64
N LEU A 65 -11.09 -7.87 10.68
CA LEU A 65 -10.63 -9.26 10.60
C LEU A 65 -9.76 -9.63 11.81
N LEU A 66 -8.83 -8.79 12.21
CA LEU A 66 -7.96 -9.01 13.36
C LEU A 66 -8.76 -9.08 14.67
N GLY A 67 -9.82 -8.26 14.82
CA GLY A 67 -10.74 -8.33 15.95
C GLY A 67 -11.43 -9.69 16.08
N GLY A 68 -11.69 -10.38 14.97
CA GLY A 68 -12.21 -11.76 14.97
C GLY A 68 -11.25 -12.82 15.52
N PHE A 69 -9.99 -12.48 15.69
CA PHE A 69 -8.94 -13.33 16.29
C PHE A 69 -8.52 -12.89 17.70
N ASP A 70 -9.30 -12.03 18.36
CA ASP A 70 -9.00 -11.44 19.68
C ASP A 70 -7.70 -10.60 19.70
N GLU A 71 -7.29 -10.09 18.52
CA GLU A 71 -6.12 -9.24 18.41
C GLU A 71 -6.49 -7.76 18.62
N SER A 72 -5.68 -7.06 19.42
CA SER A 72 -5.91 -5.65 19.72
C SER A 72 -5.09 -4.72 18.84
N PRO A 73 -5.58 -3.50 18.53
CA PRO A 73 -4.84 -2.52 17.73
C PRO A 73 -3.46 -2.16 18.29
N SER A 74 -3.23 -2.31 19.61
CA SER A 74 -1.93 -2.05 20.23
C SER A 74 -0.83 -3.01 19.80
N GLY A 75 -1.18 -4.25 19.40
CA GLY A 75 -0.25 -5.24 18.89
C GLY A 75 0.20 -4.99 17.44
N PHE A 76 -0.45 -4.07 16.70
CA PHE A 76 -0.16 -3.82 15.28
C PHE A 76 1.01 -2.84 15.09
N LYS A 77 1.27 -1.96 16.07
CA LYS A 77 2.31 -0.93 15.98
C LYS A 77 3.72 -1.49 15.82
N ASP A 78 4.00 -2.63 16.44
CA ASP A 78 5.32 -3.26 16.39
C ASP A 78 5.61 -3.91 15.02
N ALA A 79 4.59 -4.42 14.32
CA ALA A 79 4.72 -4.97 12.99
C ALA A 79 4.99 -3.87 11.95
N ALA A 80 4.28 -2.75 12.03
CA ALA A 80 4.45 -1.58 11.18
C ALA A 80 5.88 -1.00 11.28
N LEU A 81 6.43 -0.90 12.48
CA LEU A 81 7.79 -0.37 12.72
C LEU A 81 8.89 -1.27 12.12
N LYS A 82 8.70 -2.57 12.09
CA LYS A 82 9.68 -3.52 11.51
C LYS A 82 9.69 -3.50 9.99
N LEU A 83 8.54 -3.26 9.36
CA LEU A 83 8.42 -3.20 7.90
C LEU A 83 8.90 -1.86 7.34
N SER A 84 8.68 -0.75 8.08
CA SER A 84 9.01 0.62 7.64
C SER A 84 10.48 0.83 7.30
N GLY A 85 11.40 0.10 7.93
CA GLY A 85 12.84 0.21 7.68
C GLY A 85 13.26 -0.23 6.26
N ASN A 86 12.54 -1.15 5.64
CA ASN A 86 12.90 -1.69 4.31
C ASN A 86 12.27 -0.91 3.15
N LEU A 87 11.07 -0.35 3.35
CA LEU A 87 10.34 0.42 2.34
C LEU A 87 10.76 1.90 2.30
N ALA A 88 11.26 2.45 3.42
CA ALA A 88 11.83 3.80 3.47
C ALA A 88 13.04 4.00 2.54
N ALA A 89 13.71 2.92 2.14
CA ALA A 89 14.79 2.94 1.16
C ALA A 89 14.33 3.30 -0.26
N LEU A 90 13.02 3.21 -0.57
CA LEU A 90 12.46 3.57 -1.87
C LEU A 90 12.16 5.07 -2.01
N GLY A 91 12.14 5.83 -0.90
CA GLY A 91 11.82 7.26 -0.89
C GLY A 91 13.06 8.14 -0.93
N HIS A 92 13.43 8.66 -2.09
CA HIS A 92 14.39 9.75 -2.23
C HIS A 92 13.66 11.09 -2.35
N ALA A 93 13.18 11.66 -1.23
CA ALA A 93 12.74 13.06 -1.17
C ALA A 93 13.92 13.98 -1.51
N PHE A 94 13.66 15.03 -2.33
CA PHE A 94 14.59 16.09 -2.75
C PHE A 94 15.43 15.84 -4.03
N ALA A 95 15.08 14.86 -4.86
CA ALA A 95 15.68 14.75 -6.18
C ALA A 95 14.96 15.67 -7.18
N GLU A 96 15.69 16.17 -8.20
CA GLU A 96 15.07 16.98 -9.27
C GLU A 96 13.98 16.23 -10.07
N ASP A 97 13.99 14.91 -10.01
CA ASP A 97 13.04 13.97 -10.64
C ASP A 97 12.13 13.28 -9.62
N GLU A 98 11.85 13.95 -8.50
CA GLU A 98 11.08 13.39 -7.37
C GLU A 98 9.74 12.79 -7.81
N VAL A 99 8.98 13.48 -8.67
CA VAL A 99 7.67 13.00 -9.12
C VAL A 99 7.73 11.68 -9.89
N LEU A 100 8.76 11.49 -10.72
CA LEU A 100 8.95 10.22 -11.45
C LEU A 100 9.38 9.10 -10.50
N LYS A 101 10.30 9.38 -9.57
CA LYS A 101 10.74 8.42 -8.56
C LYS A 101 9.61 8.01 -7.62
N ASN A 102 8.76 8.95 -7.23
CA ASN A 102 7.56 8.66 -6.45
C ASN A 102 6.60 7.76 -7.23
N ALA A 103 6.38 8.00 -8.51
CA ALA A 103 5.54 7.13 -9.34
C ALA A 103 6.10 5.70 -9.44
N PHE A 104 7.43 5.55 -9.60
CA PHE A 104 8.07 4.22 -9.62
C PHE A 104 7.96 3.52 -8.26
N ALA A 105 8.16 4.28 -7.17
CA ALA A 105 8.02 3.75 -5.82
C ALA A 105 6.57 3.33 -5.53
N ASN A 106 5.58 4.15 -5.91
CA ASN A 106 4.18 3.81 -5.78
C ASN A 106 3.85 2.52 -6.56
N PHE A 107 4.24 2.42 -7.83
CA PHE A 107 4.02 1.19 -8.60
C PHE A 107 4.61 -0.06 -7.94
N ALA A 108 5.81 0.05 -7.39
CA ALA A 108 6.44 -1.06 -6.67
C ALA A 108 5.70 -1.39 -5.36
N PHE A 109 5.18 -0.35 -4.67
CA PHE A 109 4.45 -0.48 -3.41
C PHE A 109 3.11 -1.19 -3.63
N GLU A 110 2.31 -0.75 -4.61
CA GLU A 110 1.03 -1.39 -4.98
C GLU A 110 1.24 -2.88 -5.33
N ASN A 111 2.30 -3.20 -6.09
CA ASN A 111 2.59 -4.60 -6.43
C ASN A 111 2.99 -5.45 -5.20
N PHE A 112 3.60 -4.84 -4.20
CA PHE A 112 3.86 -5.49 -2.91
C PHE A 112 2.55 -5.77 -2.16
N GLU A 113 1.61 -4.82 -2.14
CA GLU A 113 0.29 -4.97 -1.52
C GLU A 113 -0.55 -6.03 -2.24
N ILE A 114 -0.57 -6.02 -3.58
CA ILE A 114 -1.19 -7.07 -4.39
C ILE A 114 -0.66 -8.47 -3.99
N ALA A 115 0.65 -8.63 -3.87
CA ALA A 115 1.25 -9.90 -3.46
C ALA A 115 0.86 -10.29 -2.04
N SER A 116 0.81 -9.32 -1.12
CA SER A 116 0.37 -9.51 0.26
C SER A 116 -1.08 -9.98 0.34
N TYR A 117 -2.00 -9.29 -0.32
CA TYR A 117 -3.42 -9.67 -0.34
C TYR A 117 -3.68 -11.02 -1.00
N ARG A 118 -2.99 -11.35 -2.10
CA ARG A 118 -3.06 -12.69 -2.71
C ARG A 118 -2.62 -13.79 -1.76
N SER A 119 -1.54 -13.55 -1.01
CA SER A 119 -1.07 -14.47 0.01
C SER A 119 -2.08 -14.64 1.15
N LEU A 120 -2.67 -13.53 1.64
CA LEU A 120 -3.70 -13.56 2.67
C LEU A 120 -4.96 -14.30 2.24
N ILE A 121 -5.43 -14.08 1.00
CA ILE A 121 -6.58 -14.81 0.43
C ILE A 121 -6.29 -16.31 0.40
N THR A 122 -5.08 -16.71 -0.02
CA THR A 122 -4.68 -18.11 -0.03
C THR A 122 -4.67 -18.71 1.39
N LEU A 123 -4.12 -17.97 2.37
CA LEU A 123 -4.12 -18.42 3.77
C LEU A 123 -5.54 -18.49 4.36
N ALA A 124 -6.41 -17.55 4.00
CA ALA A 124 -7.81 -17.55 4.42
C ALA A 124 -8.58 -18.77 3.87
N ASP A 125 -8.35 -19.13 2.61
CA ASP A 125 -8.97 -20.28 1.96
C ASP A 125 -8.49 -21.58 2.61
N LEU A 126 -7.18 -21.75 2.75
CA LEU A 126 -6.57 -22.92 3.36
C LEU A 126 -6.95 -23.10 4.85
N GLY A 127 -7.07 -22.00 5.60
CA GLY A 127 -7.50 -21.98 7.01
C GLY A 127 -9.00 -22.02 7.21
N SER A 128 -9.80 -22.06 6.13
CA SER A 128 -11.27 -22.01 6.16
C SER A 128 -11.84 -20.74 6.79
N TYR A 129 -11.13 -19.60 6.71
CA TYR A 129 -11.57 -18.29 7.19
C TYR A 129 -12.46 -17.58 6.15
N SER A 130 -13.57 -18.21 5.79
CA SER A 130 -14.44 -17.75 4.68
C SER A 130 -14.94 -16.31 4.80
N VAL A 131 -15.15 -15.82 6.02
CA VAL A 131 -15.58 -14.44 6.29
C VAL A 131 -14.51 -13.39 5.89
N ALA A 132 -13.25 -13.80 5.77
CA ALA A 132 -12.16 -12.93 5.38
C ALA A 132 -12.01 -12.78 3.86
N LEU A 133 -12.55 -13.71 3.07
CA LEU A 133 -12.29 -13.77 1.63
C LEU A 133 -12.80 -12.54 0.88
N ASP A 134 -14.04 -12.11 1.13
CA ASP A 134 -14.62 -10.98 0.41
C ASP A 134 -13.94 -9.65 0.75
N PRO A 135 -13.70 -9.28 2.02
CA PRO A 135 -12.95 -8.07 2.35
C PRO A 135 -11.54 -8.04 1.75
N LEU A 136 -10.82 -9.16 1.79
CA LEU A 136 -9.46 -9.26 1.23
C LEU A 136 -9.45 -9.17 -0.29
N LYS A 137 -10.43 -9.77 -0.97
CA LYS A 137 -10.59 -9.66 -2.44
C LYS A 137 -10.95 -8.24 -2.86
N GLN A 138 -11.76 -7.54 -2.08
CA GLN A 138 -12.07 -6.14 -2.34
C GLN A 138 -10.80 -5.29 -2.27
N SER A 139 -10.01 -5.41 -1.20
CA SER A 139 -8.73 -4.71 -1.08
C SER A 139 -7.80 -5.05 -2.24
N LEU A 140 -7.64 -6.32 -2.59
CA LEU A 140 -6.83 -6.73 -3.75
C LEU A 140 -7.26 -6.02 -5.04
N GLN A 141 -8.56 -5.90 -5.31
CA GLN A 141 -9.06 -5.23 -6.50
C GLN A 141 -8.76 -3.72 -6.50
N GLU A 142 -8.76 -3.10 -5.33
CA GLU A 142 -8.40 -1.69 -5.15
C GLU A 142 -6.92 -1.48 -5.50
N GLU A 143 -6.01 -2.32 -4.99
CA GLU A 143 -4.58 -2.28 -5.31
C GLU A 143 -4.29 -2.56 -6.78
N GLU A 144 -4.95 -3.56 -7.38
CA GLU A 144 -4.80 -3.87 -8.80
C GLU A 144 -5.23 -2.69 -9.69
N ARG A 145 -6.30 -1.96 -9.31
CA ARG A 145 -6.72 -0.75 -10.03
C ARG A 145 -5.71 0.37 -9.86
N MET A 146 -5.20 0.59 -8.65
CA MET A 146 -4.22 1.65 -8.39
C MET A 146 -2.90 1.36 -9.11
N ALA A 147 -2.36 0.14 -9.03
CA ALA A 147 -1.17 -0.26 -9.78
C ALA A 147 -1.31 0.01 -11.28
N ALA A 148 -2.45 -0.39 -11.87
CA ALA A 148 -2.74 -0.15 -13.29
C ALA A 148 -2.86 1.36 -13.60
N THR A 149 -3.44 2.15 -12.70
CA THR A 149 -3.57 3.61 -12.86
C THR A 149 -2.20 4.29 -12.84
N VAL A 150 -1.33 3.90 -11.90
CA VAL A 150 0.05 4.41 -11.85
C VAL A 150 0.79 4.05 -13.13
N GLU A 151 0.76 2.78 -13.55
CA GLU A 151 1.43 2.31 -14.76
C GLU A 151 0.99 3.11 -16.00
N GLN A 152 -0.32 3.27 -16.19
CA GLN A 152 -0.88 4.01 -17.32
C GLN A 152 -0.56 5.50 -17.29
N SER A 153 -0.32 6.07 -16.12
CA SER A 153 0.03 7.48 -15.97
C SER A 153 1.48 7.80 -16.34
N LEU A 154 2.39 6.81 -16.25
CA LEU A 154 3.84 7.00 -16.40
C LEU A 154 4.25 7.69 -17.71
N PRO A 155 3.75 7.33 -18.90
CA PRO A 155 4.16 8.00 -20.15
C PRO A 155 3.83 9.49 -20.11
N ARG A 156 2.58 9.85 -19.76
CA ARG A 156 2.12 11.23 -19.70
C ARG A 156 2.86 12.04 -18.63
N LEU A 157 3.11 11.43 -17.49
CA LEU A 157 3.87 12.05 -16.39
C LEU A 157 5.29 12.38 -16.84
N THR A 158 5.93 11.44 -17.54
CA THR A 158 7.28 11.61 -18.07
C THR A 158 7.34 12.71 -19.14
N GLU A 159 6.39 12.76 -20.05
CA GLU A 159 6.27 13.80 -21.08
C GLU A 159 6.09 15.20 -20.45
N LYS A 160 5.19 15.32 -19.46
CA LYS A 160 4.95 16.56 -18.73
C LYS A 160 6.21 17.02 -17.96
N PHE A 161 6.88 16.10 -17.29
CA PHE A 161 8.13 16.36 -16.58
C PHE A 161 9.20 16.90 -17.53
N LEU A 162 9.39 16.26 -18.69
CA LEU A 162 10.36 16.70 -19.71
C LEU A 162 10.01 18.10 -20.23
N ALA A 163 8.75 18.38 -20.54
CA ALA A 163 8.31 19.68 -21.02
C ALA A 163 8.59 20.80 -20.01
N LEU A 164 8.33 20.56 -18.72
CA LEU A 164 8.65 21.51 -17.66
C LEU A 164 10.15 21.78 -17.54
N LYS A 165 10.96 20.73 -17.62
CA LYS A 165 12.45 20.87 -17.61
C LYS A 165 12.97 21.68 -18.80
N GLN A 166 12.42 21.46 -20.00
CA GLN A 166 12.79 22.22 -21.22
C GLN A 166 12.38 23.68 -21.11
N ALA A 167 11.29 23.97 -20.43
CA ALA A 167 10.82 25.33 -20.18
C ALA A 167 11.57 26.03 -19.02
N GLY A 168 12.50 25.37 -18.36
CA GLY A 168 13.20 25.91 -17.18
C GLY A 168 12.28 26.08 -15.95
N THR A 169 11.11 25.43 -15.94
CA THR A 169 10.15 25.47 -14.84
C THR A 169 10.50 24.39 -13.81
N PRO A 170 10.43 24.68 -12.49
CA PRO A 170 10.60 23.63 -11.49
C PRO A 170 9.62 22.48 -11.70
N ALA A 171 10.14 21.26 -11.84
CA ALA A 171 9.38 20.06 -12.12
C ALA A 171 9.40 19.05 -10.94
N SER A 172 9.86 19.51 -9.77
CA SER A 172 9.98 18.66 -8.58
C SER A 172 8.77 18.71 -7.66
N ARG A 173 7.80 19.59 -7.95
CA ARG A 173 6.60 19.76 -7.13
C ARG A 173 5.38 19.94 -8.00
#